data_df31e6e5bd7a118bccef8b2073ab9a98
#
_entry.id   df31e6e5bd7a118bccef8b2073ab9a98
#
_cell.length_a   1.000
_cell.length_b   1.000
_cell.length_c   1.000
_cell.angle_alpha   90.00
_cell.angle_beta   90.00
_cell.angle_gamma   90.00
#
_symmetry.space_group_name_H-M   'P 1'
#
loop_
_entity.id
_entity.type
_entity.pdbx_description
1 polymer ?
#
loop_
_entity_poly.entity_id
_entity_poly.type
_entity_poly.pdbx_seq_one_letter_code
_entity_poly.pdbx_strand_id
1 'polypeptide(L)'
;MLEIERLQEFINRHRRLFVLTGAGCSTNSGIPDYRDADGNWKRAQPVTFQAFMGGPATRQRYWARSLVGWRTFGRVKPNRAHEALARLEARGKSELLLTQNVDRLHQAAGSARVIDLHGRLDVVRCMGCGRECPRAELQERLIALNPGWSELDAADAPDGDADLHGPDFASFVVPPCRSCGGVLKPDVVFFGENVPKGRVDAAFEALRRADGMLIVGSSLMVYSGFRFVQAAAWDGKEIAAVNLGRTRADGLLTLKVEQPCGEALAFLL
;
A
#
# COMPACT_ATOMS: atom_id res chain seq x y z
N MET A 1 5.30 -27.12 -8.69
CA MET A 1 6.30 -26.96 -9.78
C MET A 1 5.65 -26.36 -11.03
N LEU A 2 4.62 -26.99 -11.57
CA LEU A 2 3.97 -26.56 -12.83
C LEU A 2 3.52 -25.08 -12.87
N GLU A 3 2.97 -24.54 -11.76
CA GLU A 3 2.52 -23.15 -11.71
C GLU A 3 3.65 -22.14 -11.72
N ILE A 4 4.76 -22.43 -11.03
CA ILE A 4 5.95 -21.57 -11.00
C ILE A 4 6.63 -21.57 -12.37
N GLU A 5 6.74 -22.72 -13.04
CA GLU A 5 7.29 -22.83 -14.39
C GLU A 5 6.44 -21.99 -15.37
N ARG A 6 5.12 -22.07 -15.29
CA ARG A 6 4.20 -21.23 -16.09
C ARG A 6 4.34 -19.74 -15.79
N LEU A 7 4.58 -19.35 -14.52
CA LEU A 7 4.84 -17.96 -14.17
C LEU A 7 6.18 -17.49 -14.74
N GLN A 8 7.18 -18.33 -14.70
CA GLN A 8 8.49 -18.06 -15.28
C GLN A 8 8.41 -17.87 -16.80
N GLU A 9 7.68 -18.75 -17.48
CA GLU A 9 7.41 -18.63 -18.92
C GLU A 9 6.63 -17.34 -19.23
N PHE A 10 5.59 -17.03 -18.43
CA PHE A 10 4.82 -15.78 -18.55
C PHE A 10 5.75 -14.56 -18.48
N ILE A 11 6.60 -14.47 -17.45
CA ILE A 11 7.54 -13.35 -17.29
C ILE A 11 8.56 -13.32 -18.43
N ASN A 12 9.06 -14.46 -18.89
CA ASN A 12 10.08 -14.53 -19.93
C ASN A 12 9.57 -14.07 -21.30
N ARG A 13 8.32 -14.43 -21.67
CA ARG A 13 7.77 -14.06 -22.99
C ARG A 13 7.36 -12.60 -23.10
N HIS A 14 7.04 -11.92 -21.97
CA HIS A 14 6.71 -10.50 -21.97
C HIS A 14 7.98 -9.64 -21.91
N ARG A 15 7.98 -8.54 -22.64
CA ARG A 15 9.11 -7.59 -22.68
C ARG A 15 9.01 -6.56 -21.59
N ARG A 16 7.80 -6.05 -21.32
CA ARG A 16 7.52 -4.95 -20.39
C ARG A 16 6.22 -5.19 -19.64
N LEU A 17 6.32 -5.73 -18.46
CA LEU A 17 5.17 -5.98 -17.60
C LEU A 17 4.73 -4.71 -16.86
N PHE A 18 3.44 -4.45 -16.81
CA PHE A 18 2.85 -3.57 -15.80
C PHE A 18 2.67 -4.38 -14.52
N VAL A 19 3.38 -4.02 -13.46
CA VAL A 19 3.31 -4.72 -12.17
C VAL A 19 2.36 -3.97 -11.24
N LEU A 20 1.35 -4.67 -10.67
CA LEU A 20 0.45 -4.11 -9.66
C LEU A 20 0.59 -4.88 -8.36
N THR A 21 0.86 -4.17 -7.24
CA THR A 21 1.04 -4.81 -5.93
C THR A 21 0.03 -4.32 -4.90
N GLY A 22 -0.22 -5.15 -3.87
CA GLY A 22 -1.09 -4.85 -2.75
C GLY A 22 -0.56 -5.39 -1.43
N ALA A 23 -1.37 -5.33 -0.37
CA ALA A 23 -0.97 -5.60 1.01
C ALA A 23 -0.36 -7.00 1.22
N GLY A 24 -0.81 -8.01 0.48
CA GLY A 24 -0.24 -9.36 0.53
C GLY A 24 1.23 -9.46 0.09
N CYS A 25 1.77 -8.43 -0.60
CA CYS A 25 3.19 -8.34 -0.90
C CYS A 25 4.03 -8.02 0.35
N SER A 26 3.45 -7.32 1.33
CA SER A 26 4.15 -6.82 2.52
C SER A 26 3.91 -7.64 3.79
N THR A 27 3.07 -8.70 3.73
CA THR A 27 2.79 -9.55 4.91
C THR A 27 4.06 -10.21 5.47
N ASN A 28 4.95 -10.69 4.61
CA ASN A 28 6.23 -11.26 5.02
C ASN A 28 7.26 -10.20 5.51
N SER A 29 6.92 -8.93 5.46
CA SER A 29 7.66 -7.84 6.12
C SER A 29 7.11 -7.51 7.50
N GLY A 30 6.04 -8.18 7.94
CA GLY A 30 5.37 -7.95 9.22
C GLY A 30 4.24 -6.93 9.17
N ILE A 31 3.84 -6.44 8.00
CA ILE A 31 2.68 -5.56 7.85
C ILE A 31 1.43 -6.41 7.62
N PRO A 32 0.42 -6.38 8.53
CA PRO A 32 -0.81 -7.14 8.34
C PRO A 32 -1.59 -6.68 7.09
N ASP A 33 -2.24 -7.62 6.44
CA ASP A 33 -3.17 -7.33 5.36
C ASP A 33 -4.59 -7.02 5.89
N TYR A 34 -5.42 -6.42 5.05
CA TYR A 34 -6.78 -5.99 5.40
C TYR A 34 -7.82 -7.09 5.32
N ARG A 35 -7.58 -8.10 4.47
CA ARG A 35 -8.61 -9.07 4.07
C ARG A 35 -8.11 -10.50 4.24
N ASP A 36 -9.06 -11.40 4.49
CA ASP A 36 -8.84 -12.84 4.50
C ASP A 36 -8.77 -13.43 3.07
N ALA A 37 -8.62 -14.75 2.98
CA ALA A 37 -8.53 -15.48 1.72
C ALA A 37 -9.81 -15.36 0.87
N ASP A 38 -10.96 -15.13 1.48
CA ASP A 38 -12.25 -14.96 0.80
C ASP A 38 -12.52 -13.50 0.38
N GLY A 39 -11.64 -12.58 0.77
CA GLY A 39 -11.75 -11.15 0.48
C GLY A 39 -12.57 -10.35 1.49
N ASN A 40 -12.95 -10.94 2.62
CA ASN A 40 -13.66 -10.25 3.70
C ASN A 40 -12.71 -9.42 4.55
N TRP A 41 -13.22 -8.37 5.17
CA TRP A 41 -12.45 -7.55 6.10
C TRP A 41 -12.08 -8.35 7.35
N LYS A 42 -10.79 -8.40 7.70
CA LYS A 42 -10.29 -8.99 8.95
C LYS A 42 -10.60 -8.13 10.18
N ARG A 43 -10.83 -6.83 9.97
CA ARG A 43 -11.04 -5.82 11.02
C ARG A 43 -12.08 -4.79 10.55
N ALA A 44 -12.47 -3.87 11.44
CA ALA A 44 -13.31 -2.73 11.09
C ALA A 44 -12.70 -1.93 9.91
N GLN A 45 -13.57 -1.38 9.08
CA GLN A 45 -13.12 -0.58 7.93
C GLN A 45 -12.26 0.60 8.39
N PRO A 46 -11.20 0.95 7.62
CA PRO A 46 -10.36 2.10 7.92
C PRO A 46 -11.14 3.42 7.92
N VAL A 47 -10.58 4.41 8.59
CA VAL A 47 -11.15 5.77 8.65
C VAL A 47 -11.34 6.34 7.25
N THR A 48 -12.53 6.90 6.99
CA THR A 48 -12.81 7.59 5.72
C THR A 48 -12.27 9.03 5.75
N PHE A 49 -12.04 9.60 4.57
CA PHE A 49 -11.62 11.00 4.42
C PHE A 49 -12.63 11.96 5.06
N GLN A 50 -13.92 11.74 4.83
CA GLN A 50 -15.00 12.56 5.36
C GLN A 50 -15.03 12.53 6.91
N ALA A 51 -14.88 11.33 7.49
CA ALA A 51 -14.84 11.19 8.96
C ALA A 51 -13.59 11.86 9.56
N PHE A 52 -12.42 11.73 8.91
CA PHE A 52 -11.18 12.36 9.36
C PHE A 52 -11.25 13.89 9.30
N MET A 53 -11.79 14.44 8.21
CA MET A 53 -11.93 15.89 8.05
C MET A 53 -13.08 16.47 8.89
N GLY A 54 -14.12 15.67 9.17
CA GLY A 54 -15.35 16.11 9.79
C GLY A 54 -15.24 16.48 11.27
N GLY A 55 -14.23 15.95 12.01
CA GLY A 55 -14.18 16.27 13.45
C GLY A 55 -12.84 15.99 14.12
N PRO A 56 -12.55 16.68 15.24
CA PRO A 56 -11.30 16.49 15.98
C PRO A 56 -11.21 15.08 16.63
N ALA A 57 -12.32 14.52 17.12
CA ALA A 57 -12.34 13.22 17.78
C ALA A 57 -11.83 12.08 16.88
N THR A 58 -12.21 12.09 15.59
CA THR A 58 -11.70 11.10 14.62
C THR A 58 -10.20 11.28 14.40
N ARG A 59 -9.70 12.52 14.31
CA ARG A 59 -8.26 12.81 14.17
C ARG A 59 -7.46 12.42 15.40
N GLN A 60 -7.98 12.67 16.59
CA GLN A 60 -7.37 12.26 17.85
C GLN A 60 -7.19 10.75 17.91
N ARG A 61 -8.28 10.01 17.66
CA ARG A 61 -8.22 8.54 17.59
C ARG A 61 -7.25 8.04 16.52
N TYR A 62 -7.30 8.61 15.31
CA TYR A 62 -6.41 8.23 14.21
C TYR A 62 -4.93 8.44 14.59
N TRP A 63 -4.56 9.64 15.05
CA TRP A 63 -3.17 9.97 15.34
C TRP A 63 -2.64 9.28 16.60
N ALA A 64 -3.48 8.99 17.59
CA ALA A 64 -3.12 8.19 18.76
C ALA A 64 -2.73 6.76 18.35
N ARG A 65 -3.57 6.10 17.56
CA ARG A 65 -3.30 4.77 17.01
C ARG A 65 -2.07 4.76 16.11
N SER A 66 -1.97 5.74 15.22
CA SER A 66 -0.82 5.91 14.34
C SER A 66 0.48 6.21 15.10
N LEU A 67 0.43 6.90 16.25
CA LEU A 67 1.61 7.12 17.09
C LEU A 67 2.19 5.79 17.58
N VAL A 68 1.34 4.89 18.05
CA VAL A 68 1.73 3.57 18.53
C VAL A 68 2.23 2.67 17.39
N GLY A 69 1.44 2.54 16.33
CA GLY A 69 1.76 1.66 15.20
C GLY A 69 3.01 2.09 14.41
N TRP A 70 3.33 3.39 14.39
CA TRP A 70 4.52 3.89 13.70
C TRP A 70 5.84 3.33 14.25
N ARG A 71 5.88 2.92 15.50
CA ARG A 71 7.08 2.31 16.12
C ARG A 71 7.55 1.08 15.36
N THR A 72 6.61 0.22 14.96
CA THR A 72 6.88 -0.99 14.17
C THR A 72 6.96 -0.64 12.69
N PHE A 73 5.94 0.05 12.15
CA PHE A 73 5.83 0.36 10.74
C PHE A 73 7.03 1.15 10.19
N GLY A 74 7.53 2.12 10.92
CA GLY A 74 8.70 2.94 10.53
C GLY A 74 10.03 2.16 10.48
N ARG A 75 10.05 0.88 10.90
CA ARG A 75 11.26 0.04 10.96
C ARG A 75 11.17 -1.21 10.08
N VAL A 76 10.03 -1.45 9.44
CA VAL A 76 9.87 -2.61 8.53
C VAL A 76 10.85 -2.55 7.37
N LYS A 77 11.28 -3.73 6.94
CA LYS A 77 12.23 -3.89 5.84
C LYS A 77 11.58 -4.61 4.66
N PRO A 78 12.07 -4.38 3.45
CA PRO A 78 11.68 -5.17 2.30
C PRO A 78 11.86 -6.67 2.55
N ASN A 79 11.02 -7.47 1.92
CA ASN A 79 11.13 -8.93 1.91
C ASN A 79 11.50 -9.42 0.49
N ARG A 80 11.66 -10.74 0.35
CA ARG A 80 12.05 -11.38 -0.91
C ARG A 80 11.14 -11.02 -2.11
N ALA A 81 9.85 -10.76 -1.90
CA ALA A 81 8.96 -10.34 -2.99
C ALA A 81 9.34 -8.94 -3.52
N HIS A 82 9.64 -8.00 -2.64
CA HIS A 82 10.10 -6.67 -3.02
C HIS A 82 11.45 -6.73 -3.77
N GLU A 83 12.39 -7.53 -3.26
CA GLU A 83 13.71 -7.72 -3.90
C GLU A 83 13.57 -8.38 -5.28
N ALA A 84 12.71 -9.38 -5.41
CA ALA A 84 12.42 -10.05 -6.68
C ALA A 84 11.86 -9.07 -7.71
N LEU A 85 10.92 -8.21 -7.31
CA LEU A 85 10.34 -7.20 -8.21
C LEU A 85 11.35 -6.10 -8.58
N ALA A 86 12.23 -5.70 -7.67
CA ALA A 86 13.33 -4.78 -7.99
C ALA A 86 14.30 -5.41 -9.01
N ARG A 87 14.62 -6.71 -8.88
CA ARG A 87 15.41 -7.44 -9.88
C ARG A 87 14.70 -7.60 -11.21
N LEU A 88 13.39 -7.80 -11.23
CA LEU A 88 12.59 -7.81 -12.45
C LEU A 88 12.72 -6.47 -13.20
N GLU A 89 12.65 -5.36 -12.47
CA GLU A 89 12.87 -4.01 -13.02
C GLU A 89 14.29 -3.84 -13.54
N ALA A 90 15.31 -4.25 -12.78
CA ALA A 90 16.72 -4.15 -13.18
C ALA A 90 17.03 -4.96 -14.47
N ARG A 91 16.30 -6.05 -14.73
CA ARG A 91 16.37 -6.84 -15.96
C ARG A 91 15.61 -6.18 -17.14
N GLY A 92 15.04 -4.98 -16.96
CA GLY A 92 14.26 -4.25 -17.97
C GLY A 92 12.89 -4.85 -18.29
N LYS A 93 12.40 -5.80 -17.45
CA LYS A 93 11.13 -6.52 -17.65
C LYS A 93 9.91 -5.83 -17.05
N SER A 94 10.10 -4.77 -16.26
CA SER A 94 9.00 -3.98 -15.68
C SER A 94 8.91 -2.61 -16.36
N GLU A 95 7.77 -2.29 -16.94
CA GLU A 95 7.47 -0.94 -17.45
C GLU A 95 7.24 0.04 -16.29
N LEU A 96 6.43 -0.38 -15.32
CA LEU A 96 6.09 0.36 -14.13
C LEU A 96 5.65 -0.60 -13.03
N LEU A 97 5.98 -0.29 -11.79
CA LEU A 97 5.38 -0.89 -10.61
C LEU A 97 4.35 0.09 -10.01
N LEU A 98 3.07 -0.26 -10.07
CA LEU A 98 1.98 0.45 -9.41
C LEU A 98 1.68 -0.24 -8.09
N THR A 99 1.92 0.41 -6.97
CA THR A 99 1.59 -0.17 -5.66
C THR A 99 0.38 0.50 -5.02
N GLN A 100 -0.48 -0.31 -4.43
CA GLN A 100 -1.57 0.14 -3.56
C GLN A 100 -1.09 0.37 -2.13
N ASN A 101 0.10 -0.16 -1.79
CA ASN A 101 0.71 -0.03 -0.48
C ASN A 101 1.27 1.38 -0.25
N VAL A 102 1.36 1.76 1.01
CA VAL A 102 1.82 3.08 1.45
C VAL A 102 3.14 3.02 2.25
N ASP A 103 3.79 1.83 2.24
CA ASP A 103 4.92 1.47 3.09
C ASP A 103 6.30 1.83 2.53
N ARG A 104 6.41 2.16 1.25
CA ARG A 104 7.66 2.48 0.54
C ARG A 104 8.66 1.32 0.43
N LEU A 105 8.25 0.08 0.68
CA LEU A 105 9.15 -1.06 0.67
C LEU A 105 9.69 -1.41 -0.72
N HIS A 106 8.94 -1.14 -1.80
CA HIS A 106 9.45 -1.31 -3.17
C HIS A 106 10.64 -0.40 -3.45
N GLN A 107 10.54 0.89 -3.08
CA GLN A 107 11.64 1.85 -3.24
C GLN A 107 12.83 1.47 -2.34
N ALA A 108 12.56 1.03 -1.11
CA ALA A 108 13.61 0.56 -0.20
C ALA A 108 14.32 -0.71 -0.69
N ALA A 109 13.65 -1.55 -1.51
CA ALA A 109 14.24 -2.71 -2.17
C ALA A 109 15.03 -2.36 -3.44
N GLY A 110 14.99 -1.10 -3.90
CA GLY A 110 15.71 -0.63 -5.08
C GLY A 110 14.87 -0.45 -6.35
N SER A 111 13.54 -0.61 -6.30
CA SER A 111 12.67 -0.26 -7.42
C SER A 111 12.64 1.26 -7.62
N ALA A 112 12.90 1.72 -8.84
CA ALA A 112 12.97 3.14 -9.19
C ALA A 112 11.70 3.64 -9.90
N ARG A 113 11.07 2.80 -10.73
CA ARG A 113 9.87 3.15 -11.49
C ARG A 113 8.61 2.73 -10.76
N VAL A 114 8.30 3.42 -9.65
CA VAL A 114 7.18 3.11 -8.77
C VAL A 114 6.19 4.28 -8.72
N ILE A 115 4.91 3.99 -8.84
CA ILE A 115 3.81 4.91 -8.50
C ILE A 115 3.12 4.39 -7.25
N ASP A 116 3.12 5.20 -6.19
CA ASP A 116 2.35 4.95 -4.96
C ASP A 116 0.90 5.40 -5.21
N LEU A 117 0.05 4.49 -5.66
CA LEU A 117 -1.33 4.80 -6.08
C LEU A 117 -2.10 5.48 -4.95
N HIS A 118 -1.97 4.95 -3.75
CA HIS A 118 -2.66 5.46 -2.57
C HIS A 118 -1.80 6.38 -1.69
N GLY A 119 -0.65 6.83 -2.20
CA GLY A 119 0.25 7.72 -1.47
C GLY A 119 1.23 7.00 -0.57
N ARG A 120 1.69 7.68 0.50
CA ARG A 120 2.80 7.23 1.32
C ARG A 120 2.64 7.68 2.78
N LEU A 121 2.95 6.79 3.72
CA LEU A 121 2.83 7.08 5.15
C LEU A 121 4.00 7.85 5.75
N ASP A 122 5.16 7.86 5.11
CA ASP A 122 6.36 8.54 5.58
C ASP A 122 6.33 10.07 5.40
N VAL A 123 5.25 10.60 4.78
CA VAL A 123 4.97 12.02 4.59
C VAL A 123 3.63 12.41 5.20
N VAL A 124 3.58 13.59 5.77
CA VAL A 124 2.37 14.25 6.28
C VAL A 124 2.14 15.52 5.51
N ARG A 125 0.90 15.75 5.08
CA ARG A 125 0.46 16.93 4.32
C ARG A 125 -0.51 17.78 5.12
N CYS A 126 -0.35 19.08 5.07
CA CYS A 126 -1.35 20.01 5.60
C CYS A 126 -2.51 20.18 4.61
N MET A 127 -3.72 19.94 5.08
CA MET A 127 -4.93 20.06 4.26
C MET A 127 -5.34 21.51 3.99
N GLY A 128 -4.77 22.49 4.73
CA GLY A 128 -5.03 23.92 4.50
C GLY A 128 -4.07 24.55 3.49
N CYS A 129 -2.76 24.39 3.67
CA CYS A 129 -1.76 25.07 2.84
C CYS A 129 -0.94 24.14 1.93
N GLY A 130 -1.21 22.83 1.94
CA GLY A 130 -0.51 21.84 1.11
C GLY A 130 0.94 21.54 1.53
N ARG A 131 1.49 22.20 2.57
CA ARG A 131 2.87 21.96 3.01
C ARG A 131 3.03 20.53 3.51
N GLU A 132 4.14 19.93 3.15
CA GLU A 132 4.53 18.58 3.57
C GLU A 132 5.63 18.63 4.64
N CYS A 133 5.67 17.60 5.49
CA CYS A 133 6.77 17.32 6.40
C CYS A 133 6.97 15.79 6.53
N PRO A 134 8.17 15.33 6.92
CA PRO A 134 8.40 13.94 7.24
C PRO A 134 7.48 13.44 8.38
N ARG A 135 6.97 12.22 8.25
CA ARG A 135 6.17 11.60 9.32
C ARG A 135 6.95 11.46 10.63
N ALA A 136 8.26 11.24 10.54
CA ALA A 136 9.15 11.19 11.70
C ALA A 136 9.14 12.49 12.50
N GLU A 137 9.16 13.66 11.83
CA GLU A 137 9.05 14.97 12.51
C GLU A 137 7.72 15.11 13.25
N LEU A 138 6.62 14.69 12.64
CA LEU A 138 5.32 14.70 13.31
C LEU A 138 5.29 13.69 14.47
N GLN A 139 5.97 12.53 14.36
CA GLN A 139 6.06 11.54 15.42
C GLN A 139 6.67 12.14 16.70
N GLU A 140 7.79 12.86 16.57
CA GLU A 140 8.44 13.53 17.70
C GLU A 140 7.51 14.56 18.37
N ARG A 141 6.76 15.32 17.56
CA ARG A 141 5.78 16.28 18.08
C ARG A 141 4.62 15.61 18.80
N LEU A 142 4.12 14.50 18.26
CA LEU A 142 3.05 13.73 18.89
C LEU A 142 3.51 13.15 20.23
N ILE A 143 4.71 12.58 20.31
CA ILE A 143 5.31 12.05 21.55
C ILE A 143 5.45 13.18 22.60
N ALA A 144 6.00 14.32 22.23
CA ALA A 144 6.22 15.43 23.13
C ALA A 144 4.92 16.00 23.73
N LEU A 145 3.83 16.00 22.94
CA LEU A 145 2.52 16.51 23.35
C LEU A 145 1.67 15.49 24.12
N ASN A 146 2.02 14.20 24.02
CA ASN A 146 1.24 13.09 24.57
C ASN A 146 2.15 12.12 25.34
N PRO A 147 2.75 12.53 26.46
CA PRO A 147 3.61 11.67 27.25
C PRO A 147 2.85 10.43 27.73
N GLY A 148 3.50 9.28 27.71
CA GLY A 148 2.91 7.97 28.07
C GLY A 148 2.15 7.25 26.94
N TRP A 149 1.65 7.95 25.93
CA TRP A 149 0.95 7.29 24.81
C TRP A 149 1.90 6.43 23.93
N SER A 150 3.16 6.81 23.83
CA SER A 150 4.17 6.05 23.11
C SER A 150 4.57 4.75 23.80
N GLU A 151 4.22 4.57 25.08
CA GLU A 151 4.53 3.38 25.86
C GLU A 151 3.40 2.33 25.82
N LEU A 152 2.25 2.70 25.28
CA LEU A 152 1.09 1.80 25.17
C LEU A 152 1.39 0.65 24.23
N ASP A 153 1.04 -0.57 24.63
CA ASP A 153 1.11 -1.75 23.79
C ASP A 153 -0.21 -1.98 23.06
N ALA A 154 -0.09 -2.28 21.77
CA ALA A 154 -1.21 -2.66 20.94
C ALA A 154 -0.72 -3.55 19.78
N ALA A 155 -1.58 -4.44 19.31
CA ALA A 155 -1.29 -5.23 18.13
C ALA A 155 -1.19 -4.35 16.88
N ASP A 156 -0.22 -4.64 16.03
CA ASP A 156 -0.05 -3.97 14.74
C ASP A 156 -1.29 -4.16 13.86
N ALA A 157 -1.66 -3.11 13.18
CA ALA A 157 -2.73 -3.09 12.20
C ALA A 157 -2.19 -2.63 10.83
N PRO A 158 -2.95 -2.81 9.74
CA PRO A 158 -2.52 -2.35 8.43
C PRO A 158 -2.17 -0.86 8.41
N ASP A 159 -1.26 -0.46 7.51
CA ASP A 159 -0.89 0.94 7.25
C ASP A 159 -0.38 1.71 8.48
N GLY A 160 0.39 1.05 9.33
CA GLY A 160 1.00 1.71 10.50
C GLY A 160 -0.01 2.15 11.55
N ASP A 161 -1.19 1.59 11.54
CA ASP A 161 -2.18 1.70 12.60
C ASP A 161 -1.90 0.70 13.74
N ALA A 162 -2.48 0.91 14.90
CA ALA A 162 -2.40 0.00 16.04
C ALA A 162 -3.80 -0.30 16.58
N ASP A 163 -4.02 -1.53 17.02
CA ASP A 163 -5.31 -1.96 17.57
C ASP A 163 -5.44 -1.53 19.04
N LEU A 164 -5.44 -0.23 19.24
CA LEU A 164 -5.46 0.41 20.55
C LEU A 164 -6.89 0.54 21.06
N HIS A 165 -7.18 -0.12 22.20
CA HIS A 165 -8.46 -0.08 22.90
C HIS A 165 -8.28 0.42 24.34
N GLY A 166 -9.27 1.12 24.88
CA GLY A 166 -9.36 1.49 26.28
C GLY A 166 -8.99 2.94 26.63
N PRO A 167 -7.96 3.59 26.06
CA PRO A 167 -7.66 4.98 26.39
C PRO A 167 -8.78 5.94 25.97
N ASP A 168 -8.95 7.02 26.74
CA ASP A 168 -9.79 8.14 26.34
C ASP A 168 -9.06 8.99 25.30
N PHE A 169 -9.41 8.77 24.01
CA PHE A 169 -8.82 9.50 22.88
C PHE A 169 -9.09 11.01 22.92
N ALA A 170 -10.07 11.49 23.69
CA ALA A 170 -10.36 12.92 23.82
C ALA A 170 -9.19 13.68 24.48
N SER A 171 -8.40 12.99 25.31
CA SER A 171 -7.19 13.57 25.92
C SER A 171 -5.99 13.69 24.98
N PHE A 172 -6.03 13.03 23.80
CA PHE A 172 -4.91 13.05 22.87
C PHE A 172 -4.79 14.37 22.11
N VAL A 173 -3.63 15.00 22.17
CA VAL A 173 -3.36 16.29 21.54
C VAL A 173 -2.81 16.08 20.12
N VAL A 174 -3.53 16.55 19.11
CA VAL A 174 -3.10 16.56 17.71
C VAL A 174 -2.52 17.92 17.35
N PRO A 175 -1.22 18.04 17.05
CA PRO A 175 -0.65 19.32 16.71
C PRO A 175 -1.14 19.85 15.35
N PRO A 176 -1.46 21.14 15.23
CA PRO A 176 -1.80 21.74 13.95
C PRO A 176 -0.56 21.95 13.07
N CYS A 177 -0.79 22.30 11.80
CA CYS A 177 0.28 22.75 10.91
C CYS A 177 1.01 23.97 11.47
N ARG A 178 2.34 23.91 11.55
CA ARG A 178 3.16 25.03 12.06
C ARG A 178 3.04 26.32 11.22
N SER A 179 2.65 26.19 9.95
CA SER A 179 2.63 27.31 9.02
C SER A 179 1.30 28.03 8.94
N CYS A 180 0.18 27.32 9.06
CA CYS A 180 -1.14 27.92 8.86
C CYS A 180 -2.20 27.47 9.88
N GLY A 181 -1.83 26.62 10.87
CA GLY A 181 -2.79 26.08 11.83
C GLY A 181 -3.72 25.00 11.28
N GLY A 182 -3.59 24.63 10.00
CA GLY A 182 -4.48 23.69 9.33
C GLY A 182 -4.30 22.24 9.78
N VAL A 183 -5.26 21.38 9.37
CA VAL A 183 -5.29 19.94 9.69
C VAL A 183 -4.13 19.21 9.02
N LEU A 184 -3.39 18.42 9.77
CA LEU A 184 -2.37 17.51 9.26
C LEU A 184 -2.98 16.14 8.98
N LYS A 185 -2.75 15.60 7.78
CA LYS A 185 -3.16 14.28 7.33
C LYS A 185 -1.94 13.54 6.76
N PRO A 186 -1.79 12.20 6.92
CA PRO A 186 -0.75 11.49 6.16
C PRO A 186 -0.99 11.67 4.66
N ASP A 187 0.06 11.68 3.84
CA ASP A 187 -0.07 11.79 2.37
C ASP A 187 -0.57 10.46 1.77
N VAL A 188 -1.66 9.96 2.32
CA VAL A 188 -2.34 8.72 1.94
C VAL A 188 -3.73 9.04 1.44
N VAL A 189 -4.16 8.38 0.39
CA VAL A 189 -5.55 8.43 -0.11
C VAL A 189 -6.43 7.59 0.81
N PHE A 190 -7.27 8.24 1.59
CA PHE A 190 -8.20 7.56 2.49
C PHE A 190 -9.41 6.98 1.74
N PHE A 191 -10.12 6.05 2.37
CA PHE A 191 -11.40 5.58 1.84
C PHE A 191 -12.36 6.76 1.65
N GLY A 192 -13.05 6.81 0.51
CA GLY A 192 -13.90 7.95 0.12
C GLY A 192 -13.16 9.17 -0.42
N GLU A 193 -11.84 9.13 -0.50
CA GLU A 193 -11.02 10.14 -1.16
C GLU A 193 -10.67 9.71 -2.60
N ASN A 194 -10.56 10.67 -3.51
CA ASN A 194 -10.15 10.39 -4.87
C ASN A 194 -8.63 10.25 -4.98
N VAL A 195 -8.18 9.24 -5.70
CA VAL A 195 -6.77 9.15 -6.11
C VAL A 195 -6.43 10.35 -7.00
N PRO A 196 -5.32 11.06 -6.78
CA PRO A 196 -4.92 12.19 -7.61
C PRO A 196 -4.87 11.82 -9.09
N LYS A 197 -5.54 12.63 -9.93
CA LYS A 197 -5.69 12.35 -11.37
C LYS A 197 -4.37 12.09 -12.07
N GLY A 198 -3.32 12.86 -11.77
CA GLY A 198 -2.00 12.70 -12.37
C GLY A 198 -1.36 11.32 -12.11
N ARG A 199 -1.56 10.73 -10.90
CA ARG A 199 -1.09 9.36 -10.61
C ARG A 199 -1.82 8.32 -11.47
N VAL A 200 -3.13 8.51 -11.63
CA VAL A 200 -3.98 7.61 -12.43
C VAL A 200 -3.61 7.69 -13.91
N ASP A 201 -3.49 8.89 -14.45
CA ASP A 201 -3.15 9.12 -15.86
C ASP A 201 -1.77 8.53 -16.19
N ALA A 202 -0.75 8.79 -15.36
CA ALA A 202 0.59 8.24 -15.53
C ALA A 202 0.61 6.70 -15.48
N ALA A 203 -0.19 6.10 -14.57
CA ALA A 203 -0.31 4.65 -14.48
C ALA A 203 -0.98 4.06 -15.73
N PHE A 204 -2.05 4.68 -16.27
CA PHE A 204 -2.67 4.25 -17.52
C PHE A 204 -1.74 4.39 -18.73
N GLU A 205 -0.93 5.43 -18.78
CA GLU A 205 0.08 5.59 -19.84
C GLU A 205 1.11 4.46 -19.81
N ALA A 206 1.60 4.09 -18.62
CA ALA A 206 2.51 2.96 -18.48
C ALA A 206 1.82 1.63 -18.83
N LEU A 207 0.56 1.42 -18.43
CA LEU A 207 -0.21 0.23 -18.80
C LEU A 207 -0.36 0.09 -20.32
N ARG A 208 -0.58 1.18 -21.05
CA ARG A 208 -0.66 1.14 -22.52
C ARG A 208 0.65 0.71 -23.18
N ARG A 209 1.81 1.09 -22.60
CA ARG A 209 3.14 0.70 -23.10
C ARG A 209 3.55 -0.73 -22.74
N ALA A 210 2.91 -1.31 -21.71
CA ALA A 210 3.17 -2.68 -21.29
C ALA A 210 2.53 -3.70 -22.24
N ASP A 211 3.15 -4.86 -22.37
CA ASP A 211 2.66 -5.99 -23.19
C ASP A 211 1.96 -7.09 -22.37
N GLY A 212 2.01 -7.02 -21.03
CA GLY A 212 1.30 -7.89 -20.11
C GLY A 212 1.18 -7.27 -18.71
N MET A 213 0.42 -7.91 -17.83
CA MET A 213 0.22 -7.43 -16.46
C MET A 213 0.54 -8.52 -15.44
N LEU A 214 1.31 -8.19 -14.41
CA LEU A 214 1.61 -9.05 -13.28
C LEU A 214 1.05 -8.44 -11.99
N ILE A 215 0.15 -9.17 -11.33
CA ILE A 215 -0.45 -8.79 -10.05
C ILE A 215 0.24 -9.57 -8.95
N VAL A 216 0.70 -8.90 -7.88
CA VAL A 216 1.40 -9.53 -6.76
C VAL A 216 0.81 -9.09 -5.43
N GLY A 217 0.27 -10.04 -4.67
CA GLY A 217 -0.25 -9.82 -3.31
C GLY A 217 -1.42 -8.84 -3.24
N SER A 218 -2.33 -8.87 -4.23
CA SER A 218 -3.51 -8.00 -4.21
C SER A 218 -4.80 -8.77 -4.49
N SER A 219 -5.75 -8.68 -3.59
CA SER A 219 -7.12 -9.19 -3.82
C SER A 219 -7.93 -8.34 -4.81
N LEU A 220 -7.48 -7.12 -5.12
CA LEU A 220 -8.13 -6.18 -6.04
C LEU A 220 -9.57 -5.79 -5.67
N MET A 221 -9.97 -5.97 -4.41
CA MET A 221 -11.33 -5.64 -3.96
C MET A 221 -11.60 -4.13 -4.04
N VAL A 222 -10.56 -3.29 -3.93
CA VAL A 222 -10.66 -1.83 -4.09
C VAL A 222 -10.61 -1.46 -5.56
N TYR A 223 -11.62 -0.70 -6.01
CA TYR A 223 -11.79 -0.34 -7.42
C TYR A 223 -10.62 0.48 -7.99
N SER A 224 -9.97 1.29 -7.18
CA SER A 224 -8.82 2.12 -7.61
C SER A 224 -7.66 1.31 -8.21
N GLY A 225 -7.43 0.08 -7.74
CA GLY A 225 -6.50 -0.87 -8.35
C GLY A 225 -7.15 -1.71 -9.45
N PHE A 226 -8.38 -2.20 -9.22
CA PHE A 226 -9.08 -3.10 -10.15
C PHE A 226 -9.32 -2.49 -11.54
N ARG A 227 -9.54 -1.19 -11.65
CA ARG A 227 -9.73 -0.51 -12.95
C ARG A 227 -8.57 -0.70 -13.93
N PHE A 228 -7.34 -0.88 -13.45
CA PHE A 228 -6.18 -1.15 -14.32
C PHE A 228 -6.23 -2.57 -14.88
N VAL A 229 -6.72 -3.52 -14.10
CA VAL A 229 -6.93 -4.91 -14.55
C VAL A 229 -8.02 -4.97 -15.61
N GLN A 230 -9.14 -4.24 -15.41
CA GLN A 230 -10.20 -4.14 -16.40
C GLN A 230 -9.69 -3.56 -17.73
N ALA A 231 -8.88 -2.50 -17.65
CA ALA A 231 -8.28 -1.88 -18.84
C ALA A 231 -7.29 -2.84 -19.54
N ALA A 232 -6.44 -3.56 -18.78
CA ALA A 232 -5.55 -4.56 -19.35
C ALA A 232 -6.30 -5.67 -20.08
N ALA A 233 -7.37 -6.18 -19.46
CA ALA A 233 -8.24 -7.20 -20.07
C ALA A 233 -8.95 -6.66 -21.33
N TRP A 234 -9.45 -5.43 -21.29
CA TRP A 234 -10.07 -4.78 -22.44
C TRP A 234 -9.10 -4.62 -23.62
N ASP A 235 -7.85 -4.30 -23.33
CA ASP A 235 -6.77 -4.20 -24.33
C ASP A 235 -6.23 -5.58 -24.78
N GLY A 236 -6.83 -6.70 -24.35
CA GLY A 236 -6.41 -8.05 -24.69
C GLY A 236 -5.05 -8.46 -24.14
N LYS A 237 -4.56 -7.80 -23.08
CA LYS A 237 -3.29 -8.15 -22.45
C LYS A 237 -3.45 -9.40 -21.61
N GLU A 238 -2.44 -10.29 -21.62
CA GLU A 238 -2.36 -11.39 -20.68
C GLU A 238 -2.10 -10.89 -19.25
N ILE A 239 -2.80 -11.51 -18.28
CA ILE A 239 -2.75 -11.09 -16.89
C ILE A 239 -2.41 -12.29 -16.01
N ALA A 240 -1.27 -12.23 -15.32
CA ALA A 240 -0.91 -13.21 -14.29
C ALA A 240 -1.08 -12.61 -12.89
N ALA A 241 -1.49 -13.45 -11.94
CA ALA A 241 -1.57 -13.08 -10.53
C ALA A 241 -0.81 -14.06 -9.64
N VAL A 242 -0.06 -13.53 -8.69
CA VAL A 242 0.49 -14.25 -7.53
C VAL A 242 -0.24 -13.73 -6.31
N ASN A 243 -1.16 -14.51 -5.77
CA ASN A 243 -1.98 -14.11 -4.63
C ASN A 243 -2.56 -15.32 -3.91
N LEU A 244 -2.50 -15.34 -2.59
CA LEU A 244 -3.21 -16.31 -1.77
C LEU A 244 -4.69 -15.92 -1.70
N GLY A 245 -5.56 -16.90 -2.00
CA GLY A 245 -7.00 -16.72 -1.93
C GLY A 245 -7.61 -15.94 -3.12
N ARG A 246 -8.88 -15.59 -2.96
CA ARG A 246 -9.71 -15.01 -4.01
C ARG A 246 -9.29 -13.59 -4.38
N THR A 247 -9.32 -13.30 -5.68
CA THR A 247 -9.22 -11.94 -6.20
C THR A 247 -10.49 -11.53 -6.95
N ARG A 248 -10.75 -10.22 -7.01
CA ARG A 248 -11.84 -9.68 -7.84
C ARG A 248 -11.62 -9.93 -9.34
N ALA A 249 -10.38 -10.21 -9.73
CA ALA A 249 -9.97 -10.39 -11.12
C ALA A 249 -9.92 -11.85 -11.56
N ASP A 250 -10.27 -12.83 -10.74
CA ASP A 250 -10.07 -14.27 -11.05
C ASP A 250 -10.61 -14.68 -12.42
N GLY A 251 -11.76 -14.12 -12.85
CA GLY A 251 -12.33 -14.37 -14.18
C GLY A 251 -11.62 -13.65 -15.35
N LEU A 252 -10.63 -12.83 -15.10
CA LEU A 252 -9.85 -12.07 -16.10
C LEU A 252 -8.41 -12.57 -16.21
N LEU A 253 -7.99 -13.49 -15.34
CA LEU A 253 -6.61 -13.97 -15.28
C LEU A 253 -6.34 -15.05 -16.33
N THR A 254 -5.19 -14.94 -17.01
CA THR A 254 -4.61 -16.01 -17.82
C THR A 254 -3.86 -17.04 -16.97
N LEU A 255 -3.30 -16.59 -15.86
CA LEU A 255 -2.57 -17.44 -14.92
C LEU A 255 -2.78 -16.94 -13.48
N LYS A 256 -3.03 -17.86 -12.56
CA LYS A 256 -3.01 -17.61 -11.13
C LYS A 256 -2.06 -18.56 -10.44
N VAL A 257 -1.25 -18.05 -9.53
CA VAL A 257 -0.33 -18.80 -8.67
C VAL A 257 -0.72 -18.52 -7.22
N GLU A 258 -1.22 -19.53 -6.53
CA GLU A 258 -1.69 -19.40 -5.15
C GLU A 258 -0.60 -19.79 -4.15
N GLN A 259 0.46 -18.99 -4.11
CA GLN A 259 1.60 -19.16 -3.23
C GLN A 259 2.01 -17.83 -2.57
N PRO A 260 2.77 -17.86 -1.45
CA PRO A 260 3.36 -16.65 -0.89
C PRO A 260 4.23 -15.93 -1.92
N CYS A 261 4.07 -14.61 -2.03
CA CYS A 261 4.68 -13.81 -3.10
C CYS A 261 6.20 -13.97 -3.20
N GLY A 262 6.90 -14.02 -2.05
CA GLY A 262 8.36 -14.19 -2.02
C GLY A 262 8.84 -15.56 -2.47
N GLU A 263 8.02 -16.60 -2.28
CA GLU A 263 8.31 -17.96 -2.75
C GLU A 263 8.04 -18.10 -4.24
N ALA A 264 6.88 -17.63 -4.69
CA ALA A 264 6.49 -17.68 -6.09
C ALA A 264 7.46 -16.92 -7.02
N LEU A 265 8.08 -15.83 -6.53
CA LEU A 265 8.99 -14.99 -7.29
C LEU A 265 10.48 -15.29 -7.01
N ALA A 266 10.79 -16.31 -6.22
CA ALA A 266 12.17 -16.60 -5.79
C ALA A 266 13.15 -16.86 -6.96
N PHE A 267 12.67 -17.31 -8.11
CA PHE A 267 13.49 -17.54 -9.31
C PHE A 267 14.03 -16.23 -9.95
N LEU A 268 13.56 -15.08 -9.50
CA LEU A 268 14.07 -13.77 -9.91
C LEU A 268 15.27 -13.31 -9.09
N LEU A 269 15.50 -13.91 -7.92
CA LEU A 269 16.60 -13.58 -7.00
C LEU A 269 17.88 -14.29 -7.42
#